data_d74420dcb6a158bb98f147a4911e906a
#
_entry.id   d74420dcb6a158bb98f147a4911e906a
#
_cell.length_a   1.000
_cell.length_b   1.000
_cell.length_c   1.000
_cell.angle_alpha   90.00
_cell.angle_beta   90.00
_cell.angle_gamma   90.00
#
_symmetry.space_group_name_H-M   'P 1'
#
loop_
_entity.id
_entity.type
_entity.pdbx_description
1 polymer ?
#
loop_
_entity_poly.entity_id
_entity_poly.type
_entity_poly.pdbx_seq_one_letter_code
_entity_poly.pdbx_strand_id
1 'polypeptide(L)'
;MAAAGLTLLSLALTGCYNGQQATTNVQATQPSGNGNTLRAGQITVDNATTVQDESGNATILMRITNQGLESDTLIAAAVGEQPATITPGPVEIAPGESISFAWDATHFVNLPGLNATMSSYVPLGLQFVTAGIAETDILVVPPTGIYAGILP
;
A
#
# COMPACT_ATOMS: atom_id res chain seq x y z
N MET A 1 55.95 21.20 -2.11
CA MET A 1 54.83 21.51 -1.18
C MET A 1 53.45 21.60 -1.86
N ALA A 2 53.32 21.66 -3.18
CA ALA A 2 52.04 21.75 -3.89
C ALA A 2 51.29 20.38 -4.05
N ALA A 3 52.01 19.26 -4.00
CA ALA A 3 51.41 17.91 -4.17
C ALA A 3 50.61 17.40 -2.96
N ALA A 4 50.94 17.88 -1.74
CA ALA A 4 50.24 17.47 -0.52
C ALA A 4 48.85 18.13 -0.38
N GLY A 5 48.63 19.29 -0.99
CA GLY A 5 47.35 19.98 -0.96
C GLY A 5 46.28 19.36 -1.87
N LEU A 6 46.67 18.74 -2.99
CA LEU A 6 45.74 18.09 -3.91
C LEU A 6 45.21 16.78 -3.38
N THR A 7 46.01 16.04 -2.61
CA THR A 7 45.57 14.76 -1.99
C THR A 7 44.58 14.96 -0.84
N LEU A 8 44.64 16.04 -0.09
CA LEU A 8 43.66 16.36 0.95
C LEU A 8 42.31 16.82 0.38
N LEU A 9 42.32 17.47 -0.78
CA LEU A 9 41.11 17.95 -1.43
C LEU A 9 40.29 16.78 -2.05
N SER A 10 40.99 15.73 -2.51
CA SER A 10 40.31 14.54 -3.09
C SER A 10 39.65 13.65 -2.04
N LEU A 11 40.09 13.64 -0.78
CA LEU A 11 39.45 12.94 0.31
C LEU A 11 38.14 13.61 0.81
N ALA A 12 38.02 14.93 0.59
CA ALA A 12 36.83 15.68 0.96
C ALA A 12 35.62 15.44 -0.01
N LEU A 13 35.89 14.94 -1.23
CA LEU A 13 34.86 14.64 -2.23
C LEU A 13 34.29 13.22 -2.12
N THR A 14 34.87 12.35 -1.32
CA THR A 14 34.33 11.01 -1.04
C THR A 14 33.31 11.01 0.09
N GLY A 15 32.64 12.12 0.34
CA GLY A 15 31.46 12.17 1.20
C GLY A 15 30.39 11.23 0.65
N CYS A 16 30.46 9.97 1.06
CA CYS A 16 29.46 8.97 0.74
C CYS A 16 28.10 9.51 1.13
N TYR A 17 27.24 9.65 0.17
CA TYR A 17 25.83 9.93 0.28
C TYR A 17 25.13 8.70 0.92
N ASN A 18 25.61 8.30 2.10
CA ASN A 18 25.24 7.07 2.83
C ASN A 18 24.57 7.40 4.17
N GLY A 19 23.83 8.48 4.24
CA GLY A 19 23.07 8.84 5.44
C GLY A 19 21.59 8.46 5.33
N GLN A 20 20.86 8.58 6.43
CA GLN A 20 19.39 8.41 6.48
C GLN A 20 18.66 9.34 5.48
N GLN A 21 19.31 10.40 5.02
CA GLN A 21 18.81 11.34 4.01
C GLN A 21 19.31 11.05 2.59
N ALA A 22 20.00 9.92 2.37
CA ALA A 22 20.39 9.52 1.03
C ALA A 22 19.14 9.36 0.15
N THR A 23 19.16 9.85 -1.07
CA THR A 23 18.04 9.77 -2.02
C THR A 23 17.56 8.32 -2.19
N THR A 24 18.47 7.35 -2.20
CA THR A 24 18.15 5.92 -2.27
C THR A 24 17.42 5.41 -1.03
N ASN A 25 17.71 5.96 0.15
CA ASN A 25 17.00 5.59 1.38
C ASN A 25 15.60 6.22 1.42
N VAL A 26 15.46 7.44 0.95
CA VAL A 26 14.15 8.11 0.79
C VAL A 26 13.31 7.40 -0.27
N GLN A 27 13.92 6.97 -1.38
CA GLN A 27 13.23 6.23 -2.44
C GLN A 27 12.78 4.83 -2.01
N ALA A 28 13.48 4.19 -1.06
CA ALA A 28 13.08 2.87 -0.54
C ALA A 28 11.71 2.89 0.16
N THR A 29 11.25 4.06 0.60
CA THR A 29 9.94 4.25 1.24
C THR A 29 8.87 4.79 0.29
N GLN A 30 9.24 5.09 -0.96
CA GLN A 30 8.29 5.58 -1.96
C GLN A 30 7.57 4.39 -2.62
N PRO A 31 6.24 4.40 -2.69
CA PRO A 31 5.51 3.37 -3.42
C PRO A 31 5.89 3.40 -4.89
N SER A 32 6.21 2.23 -5.44
CA SER A 32 6.45 2.06 -6.87
C SER A 32 5.13 1.72 -7.56
N GLY A 33 4.60 2.62 -8.37
CA GLY A 33 3.36 2.42 -9.12
C GLY A 33 2.20 3.30 -8.63
N ASN A 34 0.98 2.92 -8.99
CA ASN A 34 -0.24 3.70 -8.70
C ASN A 34 -0.78 3.47 -7.28
N GLY A 35 -0.28 2.46 -6.57
CA GLY A 35 -0.78 2.08 -5.25
C GLY A 35 -0.07 2.81 -4.12
N ASN A 36 -0.82 3.14 -3.07
CA ASN A 36 -0.29 3.71 -1.85
C ASN A 36 0.09 2.63 -0.83
N THR A 37 1.03 2.99 0.05
CA THR A 37 1.44 2.17 1.21
C THR A 37 0.97 2.83 2.48
N LEU A 38 0.40 2.04 3.40
CA LEU A 38 0.01 2.51 4.73
C LEU A 38 0.45 1.51 5.80
N ARG A 39 0.53 1.97 7.04
CA ARG A 39 0.98 1.16 8.17
C ARG A 39 0.11 1.39 9.39
N ALA A 40 -0.17 0.30 10.12
CA ALA A 40 -0.73 0.33 11.46
C ALA A 40 0.02 -0.69 12.33
N GLY A 41 0.67 -0.24 13.40
CA GLY A 41 1.48 -1.12 14.24
C GLY A 41 2.50 -1.91 13.42
N GLN A 42 2.39 -3.24 13.46
CA GLN A 42 3.24 -4.17 12.71
C GLN A 42 2.64 -4.59 11.34
N ILE A 43 1.45 -4.09 11.01
CA ILE A 43 0.82 -4.33 9.73
C ILE A 43 1.31 -3.31 8.71
N THR A 44 1.73 -3.80 7.54
CA THR A 44 2.02 -2.99 6.36
C THR A 44 1.02 -3.37 5.27
N VAL A 45 0.43 -2.36 4.64
CA VAL A 45 -0.43 -2.54 3.46
C VAL A 45 0.25 -1.85 2.29
N ASP A 46 0.55 -2.61 1.26
CA ASP A 46 1.27 -2.13 0.10
C ASP A 46 0.38 -2.17 -1.14
N ASN A 47 0.64 -1.22 -2.04
CA ASN A 47 0.04 -1.13 -3.35
C ASN A 47 -1.49 -1.01 -3.35
N ALA A 48 -2.05 -0.31 -2.34
CA ALA A 48 -3.48 -0.12 -2.22
C ALA A 48 -4.02 0.77 -3.34
N THR A 49 -4.97 0.24 -4.12
CA THR A 49 -5.57 0.89 -5.30
C THR A 49 -7.03 0.44 -5.41
N THR A 50 -7.93 1.34 -5.79
CA THR A 50 -9.33 0.99 -6.07
C THR A 50 -9.50 0.74 -7.56
N VAL A 51 -9.95 -0.45 -7.95
CA VAL A 51 -10.34 -0.77 -9.32
C VAL A 51 -11.85 -0.68 -9.42
N GLN A 52 -12.38 0.20 -10.29
CA GLN A 52 -13.81 0.46 -10.43
C GLN A 52 -14.25 0.32 -11.88
N ASP A 53 -15.40 -0.33 -12.11
CA ASP A 53 -16.03 -0.43 -13.44
C ASP A 53 -16.92 0.79 -13.76
N GLU A 54 -17.46 0.81 -14.99
CA GLU A 54 -18.36 1.87 -15.46
C GLU A 54 -19.72 1.88 -14.72
N SER A 55 -20.08 0.76 -14.07
CA SER A 55 -21.30 0.63 -13.25
C SER A 55 -21.10 1.12 -11.83
N GLY A 56 -19.89 1.55 -11.47
CA GLY A 56 -19.53 2.02 -10.15
C GLY A 56 -19.21 0.92 -9.15
N ASN A 57 -19.17 -0.36 -9.57
CA ASN A 57 -18.71 -1.42 -8.69
C ASN A 57 -17.19 -1.39 -8.58
N ALA A 58 -16.68 -1.55 -7.37
CA ALA A 58 -15.25 -1.46 -7.12
C ALA A 58 -14.75 -2.59 -6.23
N THR A 59 -13.46 -2.90 -6.36
CA THR A 59 -12.71 -3.74 -5.44
C THR A 59 -11.39 -3.07 -5.10
N ILE A 60 -10.88 -3.34 -3.89
CA ILE A 60 -9.59 -2.82 -3.45
C ILE A 60 -8.51 -3.86 -3.71
N LEU A 61 -7.55 -3.47 -4.53
CA LEU A 61 -6.34 -4.21 -4.77
C LEU A 61 -5.31 -3.80 -3.74
N MET A 62 -4.76 -4.74 -2.97
CA MET A 62 -3.73 -4.47 -1.97
C MET A 62 -3.03 -5.75 -1.54
N ARG A 63 -1.87 -5.61 -0.92
CA ARG A 63 -1.18 -6.67 -0.18
C ARG A 63 -1.04 -6.24 1.27
N ILE A 64 -1.48 -7.10 2.19
CA ILE A 64 -1.32 -6.89 3.63
C ILE A 64 -0.27 -7.86 4.14
N THR A 65 0.72 -7.34 4.87
CA THR A 65 1.80 -8.12 5.48
C THR A 65 1.83 -7.87 6.98
N ASN A 66 1.82 -8.92 7.76
CA ASN A 66 2.06 -8.85 9.20
C ASN A 66 3.56 -9.07 9.49
N GLN A 67 4.23 -8.00 9.93
CA GLN A 67 5.65 -8.03 10.31
C GLN A 67 5.86 -8.32 11.81
N GLY A 68 4.76 -8.53 12.55
CA GLY A 68 4.76 -8.81 13.97
C GLY A 68 5.04 -10.28 14.30
N LEU A 69 5.03 -10.56 15.60
CA LEU A 69 5.20 -11.92 16.15
C LEU A 69 3.88 -12.57 16.55
N GLU A 70 2.78 -11.85 16.47
CA GLU A 70 1.43 -12.32 16.80
C GLU A 70 0.51 -12.12 15.59
N SER A 71 -0.51 -12.96 15.46
CA SER A 71 -1.54 -12.81 14.42
C SER A 71 -2.34 -11.52 14.63
N ASP A 72 -2.77 -10.91 13.54
CA ASP A 72 -3.76 -9.84 13.55
C ASP A 72 -4.89 -10.16 12.55
N THR A 73 -6.02 -9.50 12.66
CA THR A 73 -7.18 -9.76 11.82
C THR A 73 -7.71 -8.48 11.21
N LEU A 74 -7.85 -8.44 9.89
CA LEU A 74 -8.60 -7.40 9.20
C LEU A 74 -10.10 -7.66 9.41
N ILE A 75 -10.80 -6.76 10.11
CA ILE A 75 -12.20 -6.92 10.49
C ILE A 75 -13.15 -6.00 9.76
N ALA A 76 -12.67 -4.85 9.26
CA ALA A 76 -13.48 -3.92 8.50
C ALA A 76 -12.63 -3.14 7.49
N ALA A 77 -13.30 -2.70 6.42
CA ALA A 77 -12.75 -1.79 5.43
C ALA A 77 -13.83 -0.80 5.00
N ALA A 78 -13.44 0.42 4.64
CA ALA A 78 -14.34 1.44 4.10
C ALA A 78 -13.61 2.33 3.09
N VAL A 79 -14.33 2.89 2.14
CA VAL A 79 -13.83 3.95 1.25
C VAL A 79 -14.72 5.18 1.44
N GLY A 80 -14.13 6.25 1.96
CA GLY A 80 -14.91 7.38 2.47
C GLY A 80 -15.84 6.92 3.59
N GLU A 81 -17.12 7.24 3.43
CA GLU A 81 -18.17 6.82 4.38
C GLU A 81 -18.82 5.47 4.00
N GLN A 82 -18.45 4.89 2.86
CA GLN A 82 -19.05 3.66 2.38
C GLN A 82 -18.30 2.43 2.94
N PRO A 83 -18.99 1.57 3.73
CA PRO A 83 -18.40 0.32 4.19
C PRO A 83 -18.21 -0.65 3.03
N ALA A 84 -17.09 -1.34 3.03
CA ALA A 84 -16.76 -2.39 2.07
C ALA A 84 -17.12 -3.79 2.62
N THR A 85 -17.40 -4.71 1.72
CA THR A 85 -17.61 -6.12 2.06
C THR A 85 -16.30 -6.87 1.92
N ILE A 86 -15.81 -7.48 3.00
CA ILE A 86 -14.65 -8.37 3.00
C ILE A 86 -15.14 -9.79 2.70
N THR A 87 -14.55 -10.45 1.70
CA THR A 87 -14.84 -11.84 1.34
C THR A 87 -13.58 -12.68 1.54
N PRO A 88 -13.67 -13.85 2.21
CA PRO A 88 -14.85 -14.53 2.72
C PRO A 88 -15.38 -14.02 4.07
N GLY A 89 -14.86 -12.97 4.63
CA GLY A 89 -15.18 -12.39 5.95
C GLY A 89 -13.94 -11.78 6.57
N PRO A 90 -13.88 -11.65 7.90
CA PRO A 90 -12.66 -11.22 8.59
C PRO A 90 -11.47 -12.12 8.20
N VAL A 91 -10.32 -11.50 7.93
CA VAL A 91 -9.13 -12.21 7.43
C VAL A 91 -8.03 -12.15 8.47
N GLU A 92 -7.68 -13.31 9.03
CA GLU A 92 -6.53 -13.45 9.92
C GLU A 92 -5.24 -13.43 9.10
N ILE A 93 -4.23 -12.73 9.61
CA ILE A 93 -2.91 -12.59 9.01
C ILE A 93 -1.89 -13.06 10.04
N ALA A 94 -1.33 -14.25 9.83
CA ALA A 94 -0.37 -14.85 10.74
C ALA A 94 0.96 -14.07 10.78
N PRO A 95 1.79 -14.28 11.82
CA PRO A 95 3.13 -13.68 11.87
C PRO A 95 3.97 -13.97 10.63
N GLY A 96 4.50 -12.93 10.00
CA GLY A 96 5.29 -13.02 8.77
C GLY A 96 4.49 -13.33 7.51
N GLU A 97 3.18 -13.47 7.59
CA GLU A 97 2.33 -13.75 6.44
C GLU A 97 2.06 -12.51 5.60
N SER A 98 1.87 -12.74 4.29
CA SER A 98 1.40 -11.74 3.33
C SER A 98 0.19 -12.27 2.58
N ILE A 99 -0.91 -11.53 2.60
CA ILE A 99 -2.15 -11.84 1.89
C ILE A 99 -2.38 -10.79 0.82
N SER A 100 -2.67 -11.26 -0.41
CA SER A 100 -2.98 -10.40 -1.56
C SER A 100 -4.48 -10.38 -1.81
N PHE A 101 -5.09 -9.20 -1.76
CA PHE A 101 -6.50 -9.02 -2.06
C PHE A 101 -6.71 -8.76 -3.55
N ALA A 102 -7.74 -9.37 -4.12
CA ALA A 102 -8.15 -9.37 -5.53
C ALA A 102 -7.17 -10.05 -6.50
N TRP A 103 -5.91 -10.30 -6.12
CA TRP A 103 -4.94 -11.01 -6.96
C TRP A 103 -4.99 -12.54 -6.82
N ASP A 104 -5.35 -13.04 -5.63
CA ASP A 104 -5.34 -14.48 -5.33
C ASP A 104 -6.69 -15.15 -5.63
N ALA A 105 -7.68 -14.40 -6.12
CA ALA A 105 -9.05 -14.84 -6.37
C ALA A 105 -9.77 -15.46 -5.14
N THR A 106 -9.23 -15.25 -3.94
CA THR A 106 -9.75 -15.79 -2.68
C THR A 106 -10.24 -14.68 -1.76
N HIS A 107 -9.45 -13.60 -1.64
CA HIS A 107 -9.74 -12.49 -0.76
C HIS A 107 -10.12 -11.24 -1.56
N PHE A 108 -11.25 -10.64 -1.23
CA PHE A 108 -11.74 -9.43 -1.87
C PHE A 108 -12.20 -8.41 -0.82
N VAL A 109 -12.09 -7.15 -1.18
CA VAL A 109 -12.72 -6.02 -0.47
C VAL A 109 -13.54 -5.27 -1.50
N ASN A 110 -14.84 -5.52 -1.51
CA ASN A 110 -15.77 -5.10 -2.56
C ASN A 110 -16.64 -3.93 -2.11
N LEU A 111 -16.87 -2.99 -3.01
CA LEU A 111 -17.71 -1.80 -2.84
C LEU A 111 -18.67 -1.70 -4.03
N PRO A 112 -19.85 -2.32 -3.96
CA PRO A 112 -20.86 -2.14 -5.00
C PRO A 112 -21.39 -0.70 -4.98
N GLY A 113 -21.42 -0.07 -6.13
CA GLY A 113 -21.98 1.28 -6.28
C GLY A 113 -21.14 2.39 -5.62
N LEU A 114 -19.82 2.25 -5.56
CA LEU A 114 -18.92 3.30 -5.06
C LEU A 114 -19.05 4.60 -5.87
N ASN A 115 -19.16 4.50 -7.20
CA ASN A 115 -19.35 5.63 -8.12
C ASN A 115 -18.35 6.79 -7.92
N ALA A 116 -17.12 6.47 -7.56
CA ALA A 116 -16.06 7.46 -7.43
C ALA A 116 -15.63 7.98 -8.80
N THR A 117 -15.09 9.18 -8.85
CA THR A 117 -14.55 9.75 -10.08
C THR A 117 -13.28 9.00 -10.50
N MET A 118 -13.21 8.56 -11.75
CA MET A 118 -12.00 7.93 -12.30
C MET A 118 -10.79 8.85 -12.21
N SER A 119 -9.64 8.28 -11.89
CA SER A 119 -8.37 9.01 -11.70
C SER A 119 -8.39 10.02 -10.54
N SER A 120 -9.36 9.91 -9.62
CA SER A 120 -9.36 10.66 -8.35
C SER A 120 -8.78 9.80 -7.23
N TYR A 121 -8.49 10.46 -6.11
CA TYR A 121 -8.13 9.81 -4.86
C TYR A 121 -9.33 9.74 -3.94
N VAL A 122 -9.49 8.60 -3.25
CA VAL A 122 -10.54 8.35 -2.27
C VAL A 122 -9.92 7.84 -0.97
N PRO A 123 -10.43 8.25 0.20
CA PRO A 123 -9.88 7.80 1.48
C PRO A 123 -10.24 6.32 1.72
N LEU A 124 -9.22 5.49 1.95
CA LEU A 124 -9.35 4.11 2.40
C LEU A 124 -9.09 4.04 3.90
N GLY A 125 -10.01 3.43 4.64
CA GLY A 125 -9.85 3.02 6.04
C GLY A 125 -9.88 1.50 6.16
N LEU A 126 -8.91 0.94 6.87
CA LEU A 126 -8.82 -0.48 7.22
C LEU A 126 -8.76 -0.61 8.73
N GLN A 127 -9.54 -1.51 9.31
CA GLN A 127 -9.56 -1.76 10.74
C GLN A 127 -9.05 -3.15 11.07
N PHE A 128 -8.04 -3.20 11.93
CA PHE A 128 -7.45 -4.42 12.45
C PHE A 128 -7.79 -4.58 13.93
N VAL A 129 -7.81 -5.83 14.42
CA VAL A 129 -8.11 -6.12 15.83
C VAL A 129 -7.04 -5.56 16.76
N THR A 130 -5.77 -5.79 16.45
CA THR A 130 -4.63 -5.42 17.30
C THR A 130 -3.96 -4.13 16.83
N ALA A 131 -3.67 -4.01 15.54
CA ALA A 131 -2.97 -2.85 14.97
C ALA A 131 -3.83 -1.58 14.95
N GLY A 132 -5.17 -1.70 15.06
CA GLY A 132 -6.09 -0.58 15.04
C GLY A 132 -6.44 -0.13 13.62
N ILE A 133 -6.57 1.19 13.40
CA ILE A 133 -7.00 1.75 12.14
C ILE A 133 -5.79 2.23 11.32
N ALA A 134 -5.79 1.88 10.02
CA ALA A 134 -4.87 2.39 9.01
C ALA A 134 -5.66 3.18 7.97
N GLU A 135 -5.24 4.38 7.63
CA GLU A 135 -5.92 5.26 6.66
C GLU A 135 -4.93 5.84 5.66
N THR A 136 -5.37 5.95 4.41
CA THR A 136 -4.65 6.65 3.34
C THR A 136 -5.59 6.96 2.18
N ASP A 137 -5.20 7.92 1.34
CA ASP A 137 -5.90 8.13 0.07
C ASP A 137 -5.38 7.16 -0.99
N ILE A 138 -6.26 6.51 -1.74
CA ILE A 138 -5.93 5.57 -2.81
C ILE A 138 -6.53 6.00 -4.15
N LEU A 139 -5.80 5.71 -5.24
CA LEU A 139 -6.20 6.07 -6.58
C LEU A 139 -7.33 5.16 -7.09
N VAL A 140 -8.32 5.75 -7.77
CA VAL A 140 -9.37 5.03 -8.50
C VAL A 140 -8.94 4.83 -9.94
N VAL A 141 -8.86 3.58 -10.40
CA VAL A 141 -8.44 3.20 -11.74
C VAL A 141 -9.50 2.34 -12.45
N PRO A 142 -9.58 2.39 -13.80
CA PRO A 142 -10.45 1.51 -14.55
C PRO A 142 -9.91 0.06 -14.60
N PRO A 143 -10.77 -0.97 -14.80
CA PRO A 143 -10.37 -2.37 -14.91
C PRO A 143 -9.76 -2.68 -16.30
N THR A 144 -8.70 -1.94 -16.68
CA THR A 144 -8.01 -2.06 -17.97
C THR A 144 -6.52 -2.29 -17.78
N GLY A 145 -5.85 -2.79 -18.83
CA GLY A 145 -4.42 -3.05 -18.79
C GLY A 145 -4.07 -4.07 -17.71
N ILE A 146 -3.20 -3.70 -16.76
CA ILE A 146 -2.78 -4.57 -15.65
C ILE A 146 -3.91 -4.86 -14.65
N TYR A 147 -4.98 -4.08 -14.67
CA TYR A 147 -6.14 -4.26 -13.78
C TYR A 147 -7.29 -5.03 -14.44
N ALA A 148 -7.10 -5.51 -15.68
CA ALA A 148 -8.13 -6.29 -16.38
C ALA A 148 -8.39 -7.63 -15.66
N GLY A 149 -9.68 -7.93 -15.41
CA GLY A 149 -10.12 -9.17 -14.76
C GLY A 149 -9.98 -9.20 -13.24
N ILE A 150 -9.68 -8.07 -12.60
CA ILE A 150 -9.56 -7.97 -11.13
C ILE A 150 -10.92 -7.86 -10.43
N LEU A 151 -11.93 -7.30 -11.08
CA LEU A 151 -13.29 -7.25 -10.54
C LEU A 151 -13.89 -8.67 -10.53
N PRO A 152 -14.58 -9.06 -9.44
CA PRO A 152 -15.23 -10.36 -9.35
C PRO A 152 -16.43 -10.49 -10.29
#